data_1d4729f423dc3d775af13ab103dbfbfb
#
_entry.id   1d4729f423dc3d775af13ab103dbfbfb
#
_cell.length_a   1.000
_cell.length_b   1.000
_cell.length_c   1.000
_cell.angle_alpha   90.00
_cell.angle_beta   90.00
_cell.angle_gamma   90.00
#
_symmetry.space_group_name_H-M   'P 1'
#
loop_
_entity.id
_entity.type
_entity.pdbx_description
1 polymer ?
#
loop_
_entity_poly.entity_id
_entity_poly.type
_entity_poly.pdbx_seq_one_letter_code
_entity_poly.pdbx_strand_id
1 'polypeptide(L)'
;IMGAIGAALITKKRFEQNHPAKTFIGIDGMADFSYTQEANAPCPFCANHCKRTIVRFSNGNSWVTNNRCERGEILGDPKDASVRQQLAVAKKSREQTPNLFKLRQELLFKDYPYPKAAKERDITIGLPRVLSYWETMPFWTTFWRALGFKIQLSDLSTRKIYEDGLSAVTSDTVCFPAKLVHGHLRNLVKKGVDRIFMPSITTVTSENTESTSESMCAIVKGYPI
;
A
#
# COMPACT_ATOMS: atom_id res chain seq x y z
N ILE A 1 4.97 -31.10 10.48
CA ILE A 1 5.85 -31.57 11.57
C ILE A 1 7.24 -30.95 11.46
N MET A 2 7.89 -30.96 10.28
CA MET A 2 9.25 -30.40 10.11
C MET A 2 9.37 -28.93 10.48
N GLY A 3 8.36 -28.11 10.12
CA GLY A 3 8.35 -26.69 10.50
C GLY A 3 8.26 -26.47 12.01
N ALA A 4 7.49 -27.28 12.73
CA ALA A 4 7.38 -27.19 14.19
C ALA A 4 8.72 -27.58 14.87
N ILE A 5 9.38 -28.62 14.38
CA ILE A 5 10.72 -29.03 14.87
C ILE A 5 11.75 -27.93 14.60
N GLY A 6 11.74 -27.36 13.40
CA GLY A 6 12.65 -26.25 13.05
C GLY A 6 12.44 -25.03 13.95
N ALA A 7 11.18 -24.63 14.20
CA ALA A 7 10.87 -23.55 15.11
C ALA A 7 11.34 -23.81 16.55
N ALA A 8 11.16 -25.04 17.05
CA ALA A 8 11.61 -25.44 18.38
C ALA A 8 13.15 -25.36 18.50
N LEU A 9 13.88 -25.85 17.50
CA LEU A 9 15.34 -25.81 17.47
C LEU A 9 15.89 -24.37 17.41
N ILE A 10 15.27 -23.50 16.59
CA ILE A 10 15.63 -22.08 16.51
C ILE A 10 15.37 -21.39 17.85
N THR A 11 14.22 -21.66 18.47
CA THR A 11 13.88 -21.08 19.77
C THR A 11 14.84 -21.54 20.85
N LYS A 12 15.18 -22.84 20.89
CA LYS A 12 16.19 -23.38 21.81
C LYS A 12 17.53 -22.67 21.65
N LYS A 13 18.03 -22.55 20.43
CA LYS A 13 19.29 -21.86 20.14
C LYS A 13 19.28 -20.39 20.59
N ARG A 14 18.19 -19.67 20.31
CA ARG A 14 18.04 -18.28 20.75
C ARG A 14 17.97 -18.14 22.26
N PHE A 15 17.32 -19.07 22.93
CA PHE A 15 17.25 -19.09 24.40
C PHE A 15 18.63 -19.33 25.02
N GLU A 16 19.40 -20.28 24.51
CA GLU A 16 20.74 -20.57 24.96
C GLU A 16 21.70 -19.39 24.76
N GLN A 17 21.51 -18.60 23.72
CA GLN A 17 22.33 -17.41 23.42
C GLN A 17 21.98 -16.18 24.25
N ASN A 18 20.70 -15.89 24.44
CA ASN A 18 20.23 -14.60 24.97
C ASN A 18 19.51 -14.69 26.33
N HIS A 19 19.21 -15.90 26.82
CA HIS A 19 18.46 -16.15 28.06
C HIS A 19 17.26 -15.18 28.25
N PRO A 20 16.35 -15.03 27.27
CA PRO A 20 15.24 -14.10 27.41
C PRO A 20 14.33 -14.48 28.58
N ALA A 21 13.62 -13.50 29.14
CA ALA A 21 12.63 -13.75 30.17
C ALA A 21 11.63 -14.83 29.72
N LYS A 22 11.33 -15.79 30.61
CA LYS A 22 10.38 -16.87 30.31
C LYS A 22 8.96 -16.28 30.20
N THR A 23 8.36 -16.37 29.03
CA THR A 23 6.97 -16.00 28.78
C THR A 23 6.05 -17.21 28.66
N PHE A 24 6.62 -18.41 28.64
CA PHE A 24 5.85 -19.65 28.56
C PHE A 24 5.17 -19.96 29.89
N ILE A 25 3.85 -20.20 29.86
CA ILE A 25 3.01 -20.46 31.07
C ILE A 25 3.27 -21.83 31.71
N GLY A 26 4.05 -22.71 31.08
CA GLY A 26 4.30 -24.09 31.53
C GLY A 26 3.26 -25.09 31.02
N ILE A 27 3.59 -26.37 31.07
CA ILE A 27 2.70 -27.46 30.63
C ILE A 27 1.48 -27.53 31.53
N ASP A 28 1.66 -27.40 32.85
CA ASP A 28 0.58 -27.40 33.83
C ASP A 28 -0.39 -26.22 33.63
N GLY A 29 0.16 -25.02 33.34
CA GLY A 29 -0.63 -23.84 33.01
C GLY A 29 -1.40 -23.96 31.70
N MET A 30 -0.99 -24.84 30.77
CA MET A 30 -1.73 -25.11 29.54
C MET A 30 -2.98 -25.95 29.77
N ALA A 31 -3.02 -26.81 30.80
CA ALA A 31 -4.17 -27.65 31.09
C ALA A 31 -5.41 -26.82 31.49
N ASP A 32 -5.19 -25.73 32.20
CA ASP A 32 -6.26 -24.84 32.69
C ASP A 32 -6.45 -23.61 31.78
N PHE A 33 -5.67 -23.51 30.70
CA PHE A 33 -5.75 -22.38 29.80
C PHE A 33 -6.94 -22.47 28.86
N SER A 34 -7.83 -21.50 28.97
CA SER A 34 -8.97 -21.36 28.09
C SER A 34 -9.11 -19.94 27.56
N TYR A 35 -9.90 -19.78 26.52
CA TYR A 35 -10.18 -18.48 25.95
C TYR A 35 -11.62 -18.40 25.43
N THR A 36 -12.14 -17.20 25.37
CA THR A 36 -13.39 -16.87 24.68
C THR A 36 -13.07 -15.96 23.51
N GLN A 37 -13.84 -16.06 22.44
CA GLN A 37 -13.65 -15.26 21.23
C GLN A 37 -14.95 -14.58 20.85
N GLU A 38 -14.87 -13.26 20.70
CA GLU A 38 -15.92 -12.41 20.16
C GLU A 38 -15.52 -11.98 18.73
N ALA A 39 -16.08 -12.67 17.74
CA ALA A 39 -15.82 -12.38 16.33
C ALA A 39 -16.70 -11.21 15.85
N ASN A 40 -16.20 -10.46 14.87
CA ASN A 40 -16.93 -9.34 14.25
C ASN A 40 -17.34 -8.20 15.19
N ALA A 41 -16.70 -8.05 16.35
CA ALA A 41 -16.95 -6.94 17.27
C ALA A 41 -16.68 -5.59 16.56
N PRO A 42 -17.64 -4.65 16.53
CA PRO A 42 -17.43 -3.36 15.89
C PRO A 42 -16.44 -2.52 16.70
N CYS A 43 -15.48 -1.89 16.03
CA CYS A 43 -14.57 -0.95 16.66
C CYS A 43 -15.29 0.40 16.89
N PRO A 44 -15.32 0.93 18.15
CA PRO A 44 -16.10 2.13 18.45
C PRO A 44 -15.32 3.45 18.24
N PHE A 45 -14.07 3.41 17.78
CA PHE A 45 -13.15 4.53 17.86
C PHE A 45 -13.14 5.47 16.62
N CYS A 46 -13.92 5.18 15.59
CA CYS A 46 -14.15 6.08 14.46
C CYS A 46 -15.37 5.66 13.63
N ALA A 47 -15.78 6.50 12.69
CA ALA A 47 -16.94 6.26 11.82
C ALA A 47 -16.83 5.02 10.91
N ASN A 48 -15.64 4.42 10.75
CA ASN A 48 -15.49 3.21 9.93
C ASN A 48 -16.06 1.96 10.58
N HIS A 49 -16.19 1.91 11.90
CA HIS A 49 -16.70 0.76 12.66
C HIS A 49 -16.17 -0.60 12.19
N CYS A 50 -14.85 -0.66 11.92
CA CYS A 50 -14.21 -1.87 11.40
C CYS A 50 -14.50 -3.06 12.30
N LYS A 51 -14.77 -4.22 11.71
CA LYS A 51 -14.93 -5.47 12.43
C LYS A 51 -13.56 -5.95 12.92
N ARG A 52 -13.50 -6.37 14.19
CA ARG A 52 -12.32 -6.94 14.85
C ARG A 52 -12.72 -8.17 15.62
N THR A 53 -11.76 -9.00 15.99
CA THR A 53 -11.95 -10.17 16.83
C THR A 53 -11.27 -9.92 18.16
N ILE A 54 -11.99 -10.08 19.25
CA ILE A 54 -11.48 -9.92 20.61
C ILE A 54 -11.37 -11.31 21.24
N VAL A 55 -10.17 -11.67 21.64
CA VAL A 55 -9.87 -12.91 22.35
C VAL A 55 -9.60 -12.58 23.81
N ARG A 56 -10.33 -13.21 24.75
CA ARG A 56 -10.13 -13.05 26.19
C ARG A 56 -9.63 -14.36 26.77
N PHE A 57 -8.51 -14.34 27.41
CA PHE A 57 -7.87 -15.51 28.02
C PHE A 57 -8.26 -15.67 29.47
N SER A 58 -8.26 -16.92 29.97
CA SER A 58 -8.57 -17.27 31.37
C SER A 58 -7.67 -16.59 32.40
N ASN A 59 -6.47 -16.15 32.01
CA ASN A 59 -5.53 -15.42 32.85
C ASN A 59 -5.82 -13.90 32.94
N GLY A 60 -6.95 -13.43 32.42
CA GLY A 60 -7.36 -12.02 32.42
C GLY A 60 -6.79 -11.17 31.28
N ASN A 61 -5.85 -11.69 30.51
CA ASN A 61 -5.33 -11.00 29.34
C ASN A 61 -6.32 -11.00 28.18
N SER A 62 -6.18 -10.03 27.30
CA SER A 62 -6.96 -9.96 26.06
C SER A 62 -6.06 -9.66 24.87
N TRP A 63 -6.46 -10.17 23.72
CA TRP A 63 -5.79 -9.91 22.46
C TRP A 63 -6.82 -9.52 21.40
N VAL A 64 -6.48 -8.52 20.59
CA VAL A 64 -7.33 -8.08 19.49
C VAL A 64 -6.66 -8.40 18.17
N THR A 65 -7.41 -8.96 17.24
CA THR A 65 -6.95 -9.29 15.89
C THR A 65 -7.97 -8.85 14.84
N ASN A 66 -7.60 -8.87 13.57
CA ASN A 66 -8.39 -8.35 12.45
C ASN A 66 -8.71 -6.84 12.54
N ASN A 67 -8.05 -6.13 13.44
CA ASN A 67 -8.12 -4.66 13.49
C ASN A 67 -7.45 -4.04 12.25
N ARG A 68 -7.98 -2.88 11.82
CA ARG A 68 -7.49 -2.16 10.64
C ARG A 68 -6.46 -1.07 10.96
N CYS A 69 -6.28 -0.75 12.21
CA CYS A 69 -5.30 0.23 12.69
C CYS A 69 -5.05 0.03 14.20
N GLU A 70 -4.01 0.67 14.71
CA GLU A 70 -3.58 0.64 16.12
C GLU A 70 -4.68 1.00 17.12
N ARG A 71 -5.60 1.89 16.76
CA ARG A 71 -6.75 2.21 17.63
C ARG A 71 -7.66 1.01 17.83
N GLY A 72 -7.72 0.12 16.86
CA GLY A 72 -8.53 -1.08 16.94
C GLY A 72 -8.04 -2.10 17.97
N GLU A 73 -6.80 -1.99 18.45
CA GLU A 73 -6.25 -2.86 19.50
C GLU A 73 -6.74 -2.45 20.90
N ILE A 74 -7.16 -1.21 21.06
CA ILE A 74 -7.61 -0.66 22.35
C ILE A 74 -8.97 -1.28 22.71
N LEU A 75 -9.12 -1.67 23.98
CA LEU A 75 -10.35 -2.18 24.54
C LEU A 75 -10.95 -1.18 25.54
N GLY A 76 -12.27 -1.12 25.62
CA GLY A 76 -13.02 -0.28 26.55
C GLY A 76 -13.95 0.73 25.87
N ASP A 77 -14.62 1.53 26.69
CA ASP A 77 -15.53 2.57 26.23
C ASP A 77 -14.74 3.83 25.82
N PRO A 78 -15.01 4.41 24.63
CA PRO A 78 -14.40 5.68 24.21
C PRO A 78 -14.58 6.84 25.20
N LYS A 79 -15.56 6.76 26.09
CA LYS A 79 -15.82 7.78 27.13
C LYS A 79 -14.87 7.67 28.32
N ASP A 80 -14.23 6.54 28.54
CA ASP A 80 -13.33 6.32 29.66
C ASP A 80 -12.05 7.14 29.52
N ALA A 81 -11.58 7.73 30.63
CA ALA A 81 -10.39 8.56 30.62
C ALA A 81 -9.12 7.80 30.23
N SER A 82 -8.98 6.54 30.69
CA SER A 82 -7.87 5.65 30.34
C SER A 82 -7.85 5.31 28.86
N VAL A 83 -9.01 5.01 28.28
CA VAL A 83 -9.16 4.72 26.85
C VAL A 83 -8.85 5.96 26.00
N ARG A 84 -9.31 7.14 26.40
CA ARG A 84 -8.96 8.40 25.74
C ARG A 84 -7.47 8.68 25.76
N GLN A 85 -6.80 8.40 26.86
CA GLN A 85 -5.35 8.54 26.96
C GLN A 85 -4.63 7.59 26.01
N GLN A 86 -5.01 6.31 25.95
CA GLN A 86 -4.45 5.34 25.00
C GLN A 86 -4.67 5.75 23.55
N LEU A 87 -5.86 6.24 23.20
CA LEU A 87 -6.17 6.77 21.88
C LEU A 87 -5.31 8.00 21.52
N ALA A 88 -5.04 8.88 22.49
CA ALA A 88 -4.17 10.04 22.29
C ALA A 88 -2.71 9.61 22.02
N VAL A 89 -2.21 8.60 22.75
CA VAL A 89 -0.87 8.03 22.53
C VAL A 89 -0.78 7.39 21.15
N ALA A 90 -1.75 6.56 20.77
CA ALA A 90 -1.81 5.93 19.46
C ALA A 90 -1.85 6.98 18.31
N LYS A 91 -2.62 8.06 18.51
CA LYS A 91 -2.66 9.18 17.56
C LYS A 91 -1.30 9.87 17.43
N LYS A 92 -0.65 10.18 18.54
CA LYS A 92 0.67 10.84 18.56
C LYS A 92 1.74 9.97 17.91
N SER A 93 1.77 8.68 18.19
CA SER A 93 2.68 7.71 17.56
C SER A 93 2.51 7.68 16.04
N ARG A 94 1.27 7.65 15.57
CA ARG A 94 0.96 7.70 14.14
C ARG A 94 1.40 9.00 13.47
N GLU A 95 1.22 10.14 14.14
CA GLU A 95 1.66 11.45 13.62
C GLU A 95 3.18 11.56 13.53
N GLN A 96 3.91 10.86 14.40
CA GLN A 96 5.37 10.79 14.39
C GLN A 96 5.93 9.80 13.37
N THR A 97 5.14 8.83 12.93
CA THR A 97 5.57 7.84 11.94
C THR A 97 5.38 8.42 10.53
N PRO A 98 6.45 8.52 9.72
CA PRO A 98 6.34 9.06 8.37
C PRO A 98 5.46 8.15 7.50
N ASN A 99 4.55 8.76 6.77
CA ASN A 99 3.74 8.04 5.78
C ASN A 99 4.56 7.84 4.49
N LEU A 100 5.22 6.69 4.37
CA LEU A 100 6.08 6.37 3.24
C LEU A 100 5.33 6.31 1.90
N PHE A 101 4.05 5.96 1.89
CA PHE A 101 3.25 6.01 0.66
C PHE A 101 3.03 7.46 0.18
N LYS A 102 2.77 8.36 1.11
CA LYS A 102 2.66 9.80 0.79
C LYS A 102 3.98 10.36 0.30
N LEU A 103 5.07 10.05 1.00
CA LEU A 103 6.42 10.44 0.59
C LEU A 103 6.77 9.90 -0.80
N ARG A 104 6.50 8.61 -1.07
CA ARG A 104 6.69 8.02 -2.40
C ARG A 104 5.90 8.77 -3.47
N GLN A 105 4.64 9.07 -3.21
CA GLN A 105 3.81 9.83 -4.15
C GLN A 105 4.37 11.22 -4.41
N GLU A 106 4.79 11.92 -3.37
CA GLU A 106 5.40 13.25 -3.49
C GLU A 106 6.69 13.19 -4.32
N LEU A 107 7.56 12.22 -4.06
CA LEU A 107 8.81 12.03 -4.81
C LEU A 107 8.57 11.66 -6.28
N LEU A 108 7.58 10.82 -6.58
CA LEU A 108 7.30 10.38 -7.95
C LEU A 108 6.68 11.49 -8.82
N PHE A 109 5.93 12.40 -8.23
CA PHE A 109 5.14 13.36 -9.00
C PHE A 109 5.57 14.81 -8.81
N LYS A 110 6.66 15.07 -8.08
CA LYS A 110 7.25 16.42 -8.00
C LYS A 110 8.00 16.76 -9.28
N ASP A 111 8.21 18.05 -9.49
CA ASP A 111 9.07 18.53 -10.57
C ASP A 111 10.55 18.37 -10.21
N TYR A 112 11.31 17.80 -11.12
CA TYR A 112 12.76 17.65 -11.03
C TYR A 112 13.45 18.61 -12.00
N PRO A 113 14.66 19.09 -11.67
CA PRO A 113 15.46 19.86 -12.60
C PRO A 113 15.73 19.08 -13.89
N TYR A 114 15.69 19.76 -15.01
CA TYR A 114 16.00 19.18 -16.33
C TYR A 114 16.75 20.20 -17.20
N PRO A 115 17.57 19.75 -18.16
CA PRO A 115 18.21 20.62 -19.10
C PRO A 115 17.15 21.30 -19.99
N LYS A 116 17.28 22.63 -20.20
CA LYS A 116 16.36 23.35 -21.08
C LYS A 116 16.58 22.92 -22.53
N ALA A 117 15.50 22.65 -23.23
CA ALA A 117 15.54 22.37 -24.66
C ALA A 117 16.00 23.62 -25.44
N ALA A 118 16.72 23.40 -26.52
CA ALA A 118 17.13 24.50 -27.45
C ALA A 118 15.88 25.13 -28.12
N LYS A 119 14.80 24.39 -28.27
CA LYS A 119 13.53 24.84 -28.84
C LYS A 119 12.36 24.28 -28.06
N GLU A 120 11.50 25.14 -27.55
CA GLU A 120 10.23 24.75 -26.96
C GLU A 120 9.22 24.34 -28.04
N ARG A 121 8.42 23.35 -27.75
CA ARG A 121 7.38 22.82 -28.61
C ARG A 121 6.01 23.16 -28.03
N ASP A 122 5.11 23.66 -28.85
CA ASP A 122 3.72 23.93 -28.46
C ASP A 122 2.86 22.66 -28.58
N ILE A 123 3.32 21.61 -27.93
CA ILE A 123 2.64 20.31 -27.86
C ILE A 123 2.65 19.85 -26.40
N THR A 124 1.47 19.53 -25.91
CA THR A 124 1.29 19.00 -24.54
C THR A 124 1.17 17.49 -24.57
N ILE A 125 2.07 16.82 -23.88
CA ILE A 125 2.04 15.37 -23.69
C ILE A 125 1.41 15.02 -22.36
N GLY A 126 0.33 14.26 -22.40
CA GLY A 126 -0.34 13.67 -21.23
C GLY A 126 0.37 12.42 -20.74
N LEU A 127 0.68 12.36 -19.45
CA LEU A 127 1.21 11.17 -18.80
C LEU A 127 0.21 10.69 -17.74
N PRO A 128 -0.34 9.46 -17.88
CA PRO A 128 -1.30 8.93 -16.92
C PRO A 128 -0.59 8.43 -15.66
N ARG A 129 -1.15 8.70 -14.47
CA ARG A 129 -0.64 8.22 -13.18
C ARG A 129 -1.07 6.77 -12.91
N VAL A 130 -0.64 5.84 -13.77
CA VAL A 130 -1.04 4.43 -13.71
C VAL A 130 0.14 3.50 -13.96
N LEU A 131 -0.01 2.24 -13.56
CA LEU A 131 0.89 1.13 -13.84
C LEU A 131 2.37 1.50 -13.57
N SER A 132 3.26 1.29 -14.55
CA SER A 132 4.71 1.53 -14.46
C SER A 132 5.10 2.99 -14.20
N TYR A 133 4.21 3.95 -14.42
CA TYR A 133 4.46 5.34 -14.05
C TYR A 133 4.64 5.57 -12.53
N TRP A 134 4.15 4.67 -11.69
CA TRP A 134 4.42 4.67 -10.26
C TRP A 134 5.88 4.31 -9.88
N GLU A 135 6.71 4.11 -10.87
CA GLU A 135 8.15 3.86 -10.73
C GLU A 135 8.95 4.78 -11.65
N THR A 136 8.43 5.09 -12.83
CA THR A 136 9.19 5.75 -13.90
C THR A 136 8.79 7.19 -14.19
N MET A 137 7.81 7.77 -13.47
CA MET A 137 7.30 9.12 -13.76
C MET A 137 8.40 10.21 -13.76
N PRO A 138 9.36 10.24 -12.80
CA PRO A 138 10.43 11.23 -12.80
C PRO A 138 11.27 11.19 -14.09
N PHE A 139 11.55 9.99 -14.59
CA PHE A 139 12.28 9.81 -15.84
C PHE A 139 11.50 10.40 -17.03
N TRP A 140 10.22 10.00 -17.19
CA TRP A 140 9.43 10.41 -18.35
C TRP A 140 9.10 11.90 -18.35
N THR A 141 8.82 12.50 -17.19
CA THR A 141 8.58 13.95 -17.10
C THR A 141 9.83 14.73 -17.45
N THR A 142 10.98 14.31 -16.95
CA THR A 142 12.28 14.94 -17.25
C THR A 142 12.63 14.78 -18.72
N PHE A 143 12.50 13.58 -19.28
CA PHE A 143 12.79 13.27 -20.67
C PHE A 143 12.00 14.16 -21.65
N TRP A 144 10.69 14.18 -21.51
CA TRP A 144 9.85 14.93 -22.43
C TRP A 144 10.05 16.45 -22.29
N ARG A 145 10.25 16.96 -21.07
CA ARG A 145 10.56 18.38 -20.85
C ARG A 145 11.93 18.77 -21.43
N ALA A 146 12.92 17.90 -21.29
CA ALA A 146 14.23 18.12 -21.90
C ALA A 146 14.18 18.20 -23.44
N LEU A 147 13.19 17.53 -24.04
CA LEU A 147 12.91 17.61 -25.49
C LEU A 147 12.03 18.82 -25.89
N GLY A 148 11.65 19.66 -24.91
CA GLY A 148 10.88 20.88 -25.12
C GLY A 148 9.37 20.72 -25.14
N PHE A 149 8.83 19.56 -24.75
CA PHE A 149 7.37 19.37 -24.66
C PHE A 149 6.80 19.86 -23.34
N LYS A 150 5.56 20.37 -23.40
CA LYS A 150 4.73 20.62 -22.21
C LYS A 150 4.22 19.28 -21.66
N ILE A 151 4.20 19.15 -20.33
CA ILE A 151 3.71 17.91 -19.68
C ILE A 151 2.48 18.20 -18.84
N GLN A 152 1.46 17.37 -19.04
CA GLN A 152 0.25 17.34 -18.23
C GLN A 152 0.07 15.96 -17.60
N LEU A 153 0.08 15.90 -16.28
CA LEU A 153 -0.24 14.67 -15.58
C LEU A 153 -1.76 14.51 -15.39
N SER A 154 -2.25 13.29 -15.43
CA SER A 154 -3.63 13.01 -14.98
C SER A 154 -3.78 13.33 -13.49
N ASP A 155 -5.01 13.52 -13.01
CA ASP A 155 -5.27 13.72 -11.58
C ASP A 155 -4.93 12.46 -10.78
N LEU A 156 -4.87 12.59 -9.46
CA LEU A 156 -4.72 11.42 -8.59
C LEU A 156 -5.95 10.51 -8.72
N SER A 157 -5.74 9.20 -8.59
CA SER A 157 -6.82 8.21 -8.66
C SER A 157 -7.90 8.50 -7.62
N THR A 158 -9.12 8.62 -8.08
CA THR A 158 -10.33 8.77 -7.27
C THR A 158 -11.38 7.79 -7.75
N ARG A 159 -12.41 7.57 -6.92
CA ARG A 159 -13.58 6.77 -7.32
C ARG A 159 -14.23 7.31 -8.61
N LYS A 160 -14.30 8.62 -8.76
CA LYS A 160 -14.83 9.25 -9.96
C LYS A 160 -14.02 8.93 -11.23
N ILE A 161 -12.69 8.99 -11.15
CA ILE A 161 -11.81 8.60 -12.27
C ILE A 161 -12.04 7.13 -12.66
N TYR A 162 -12.13 6.25 -11.65
CA TYR A 162 -12.44 4.85 -11.89
C TYR A 162 -13.79 4.65 -12.61
N GLU A 163 -14.86 5.25 -12.08
CA GLU A 163 -16.21 5.18 -12.65
C GLU A 163 -16.27 5.76 -14.07
N ASP A 164 -15.62 6.88 -14.31
CA ASP A 164 -15.50 7.51 -15.63
C ASP A 164 -14.82 6.56 -16.67
N GLY A 165 -13.97 5.66 -16.24
CA GLY A 165 -13.24 4.71 -17.08
C GLY A 165 -13.99 3.41 -17.35
N LEU A 166 -14.95 3.02 -16.50
CA LEU A 166 -15.52 1.67 -16.49
C LEU A 166 -16.09 1.20 -17.83
N SER A 167 -16.78 2.07 -18.56
CA SER A 167 -17.41 1.71 -19.85
C SER A 167 -16.41 1.36 -20.95
N ALA A 168 -15.11 1.64 -20.77
CA ALA A 168 -14.05 1.30 -21.70
C ALA A 168 -13.26 0.06 -21.25
N VAL A 169 -13.53 -0.49 -20.08
CA VAL A 169 -12.88 -1.73 -19.61
C VAL A 169 -13.45 -2.90 -20.37
N THR A 170 -12.58 -3.60 -21.09
CA THR A 170 -12.97 -4.69 -22.01
C THR A 170 -13.23 -6.02 -21.30
N SER A 171 -12.74 -6.21 -20.09
CA SER A 171 -12.91 -7.45 -19.33
C SER A 171 -12.95 -7.21 -17.82
N ASP A 172 -13.91 -7.83 -17.16
CA ASP A 172 -14.02 -7.78 -15.69
C ASP A 172 -12.91 -8.55 -14.97
N THR A 173 -12.20 -9.43 -15.68
CA THR A 173 -11.15 -10.26 -15.11
C THR A 173 -9.80 -9.54 -14.97
N VAL A 174 -9.61 -8.37 -15.59
CA VAL A 174 -8.37 -7.61 -15.43
C VAL A 174 -8.23 -7.05 -14.01
N CYS A 175 -6.99 -6.91 -13.55
CA CYS A 175 -6.71 -6.38 -12.21
C CYS A 175 -7.18 -4.93 -12.04
N PHE A 176 -7.43 -4.53 -10.81
CA PHE A 176 -7.93 -3.17 -10.51
C PHE A 176 -7.04 -2.04 -11.05
N PRO A 177 -5.68 -2.10 -10.93
CA PRO A 177 -4.81 -1.10 -11.55
C PRO A 177 -5.00 -0.96 -13.07
N ALA A 178 -5.27 -2.06 -13.77
CA ALA A 178 -5.57 -2.03 -15.20
C ALA A 178 -6.89 -1.31 -15.50
N LYS A 179 -7.92 -1.53 -14.69
CA LYS A 179 -9.22 -0.83 -14.84
C LYS A 179 -9.09 0.68 -14.68
N LEU A 180 -8.16 1.16 -13.86
CA LEU A 180 -7.90 2.59 -13.65
C LEU A 180 -7.34 3.27 -14.91
N VAL A 181 -6.62 2.58 -15.78
CA VAL A 181 -5.97 3.15 -16.97
C VAL A 181 -6.96 3.97 -17.79
N HIS A 182 -8.10 3.39 -18.14
CA HIS A 182 -9.11 4.04 -18.98
C HIS A 182 -9.64 5.35 -18.39
N GLY A 183 -9.83 5.40 -17.08
CA GLY A 183 -10.24 6.61 -16.38
C GLY A 183 -9.18 7.72 -16.45
N HIS A 184 -7.91 7.36 -16.27
CA HIS A 184 -6.82 8.32 -16.38
C HIS A 184 -6.60 8.83 -17.82
N LEU A 185 -6.77 7.96 -18.83
CA LEU A 185 -6.73 8.39 -20.23
C LEU A 185 -7.86 9.38 -20.53
N ARG A 186 -9.09 9.08 -20.12
CA ARG A 186 -10.22 10.02 -20.25
C ARG A 186 -10.01 11.34 -19.51
N ASN A 187 -9.38 11.30 -18.34
CA ASN A 187 -9.04 12.50 -17.59
C ASN A 187 -8.06 13.40 -18.38
N LEU A 188 -7.06 12.82 -19.02
CA LEU A 188 -6.12 13.55 -19.88
C LEU A 188 -6.79 14.12 -21.13
N VAL A 189 -7.67 13.35 -21.78
CA VAL A 189 -8.46 13.85 -22.91
C VAL A 189 -9.32 15.04 -22.51
N LYS A 190 -10.00 14.97 -21.36
CA LYS A 190 -10.79 16.10 -20.80
C LYS A 190 -9.92 17.34 -20.49
N LYS A 191 -8.62 17.14 -20.18
CA LYS A 191 -7.66 18.24 -19.97
C LYS A 191 -7.14 18.86 -21.27
N GLY A 192 -7.51 18.31 -22.43
CA GLY A 192 -7.14 18.86 -23.72
C GLY A 192 -5.67 18.66 -24.11
N VAL A 193 -5.06 17.56 -23.71
CA VAL A 193 -3.68 17.24 -24.13
C VAL A 193 -3.64 16.86 -25.62
N ASP A 194 -2.56 17.24 -26.31
CA ASP A 194 -2.42 16.97 -27.74
C ASP A 194 -2.09 15.49 -28.02
N ARG A 195 -1.34 14.88 -27.13
CA ARG A 195 -0.92 13.47 -27.23
C ARG A 195 -0.89 12.85 -25.84
N ILE A 196 -1.12 11.55 -25.77
CA ILE A 196 -0.91 10.77 -24.56
C ILE A 196 0.24 9.81 -24.83
N PHE A 197 1.23 9.82 -23.94
CA PHE A 197 2.33 8.88 -24.01
C PHE A 197 2.12 7.77 -22.97
N MET A 198 2.21 6.53 -23.40
CA MET A 198 2.11 5.35 -22.57
C MET A 198 3.03 4.26 -23.14
N PRO A 199 4.21 4.02 -22.55
CA PRO A 199 5.17 3.06 -23.08
C PRO A 199 4.71 1.62 -22.85
N SER A 200 4.89 0.77 -23.86
CA SER A 200 4.82 -0.69 -23.72
C SER A 200 6.16 -1.19 -23.21
N ILE A 201 6.24 -1.52 -21.91
CA ILE A 201 7.46 -2.01 -21.29
C ILE A 201 7.39 -3.54 -21.22
N THR A 202 8.24 -4.21 -21.99
CA THR A 202 8.24 -5.68 -22.08
C THR A 202 9.11 -6.35 -21.03
N THR A 203 10.24 -5.72 -20.71
CA THR A 203 11.24 -6.22 -19.75
C THR A 203 11.81 -5.07 -18.95
N VAL A 204 12.24 -5.37 -17.73
CA VAL A 204 13.01 -4.46 -16.85
C VAL A 204 14.12 -5.30 -16.23
N THR A 205 15.34 -4.80 -16.31
CA THR A 205 16.51 -5.47 -15.69
C THR A 205 16.29 -5.65 -14.21
N SER A 206 16.43 -6.88 -13.75
CA SER A 206 16.29 -7.20 -12.33
C SER A 206 17.53 -6.77 -11.55
N GLU A 207 17.32 -6.12 -10.41
CA GLU A 207 18.39 -5.85 -9.43
C GLU A 207 18.80 -7.13 -8.68
N ASN A 208 17.95 -8.15 -8.70
CA ASN A 208 18.26 -9.45 -8.10
C ASN A 208 18.90 -10.37 -9.16
N THR A 209 20.17 -10.68 -8.98
CA THR A 209 20.94 -11.56 -9.88
C THR A 209 20.43 -13.00 -9.93
N GLU A 210 19.64 -13.43 -8.96
CA GLU A 210 19.02 -14.76 -8.91
C GLU A 210 17.62 -14.78 -9.57
N SER A 211 17.18 -13.65 -10.13
CA SER A 211 15.88 -13.57 -10.78
C SER A 211 15.84 -14.46 -12.05
N THR A 212 14.81 -15.28 -12.14
CA THR A 212 14.59 -16.17 -13.28
C THR A 212 13.85 -15.50 -14.44
N SER A 213 13.35 -14.28 -14.26
CA SER A 213 12.61 -13.55 -15.29
C SER A 213 12.71 -12.04 -15.10
N GLU A 214 12.93 -11.34 -16.19
CA GLU A 214 12.87 -9.88 -16.31
C GLU A 214 11.58 -9.39 -16.98
N SER A 215 10.64 -10.29 -17.22
CA SER A 215 9.39 -9.98 -17.90
C SER A 215 8.47 -9.12 -17.05
N MET A 216 7.97 -8.04 -17.63
CA MET A 216 6.93 -7.21 -17.04
C MET A 216 5.55 -7.88 -17.10
N CYS A 217 4.64 -7.39 -16.26
CA CYS A 217 3.23 -7.80 -16.28
C CYS A 217 2.61 -7.63 -17.67
N ALA A 218 1.79 -8.60 -18.09
CA ALA A 218 1.10 -8.58 -19.38
C ALA A 218 0.27 -7.31 -19.62
N ILE A 219 -0.30 -6.74 -18.57
CA ILE A 219 -1.06 -5.48 -18.64
C ILE A 219 -0.14 -4.30 -19.00
N VAL A 220 1.03 -4.19 -18.39
CA VAL A 220 2.01 -3.14 -18.70
C VAL A 220 2.51 -3.25 -20.14
N LYS A 221 2.66 -4.48 -20.65
CA LYS A 221 3.04 -4.73 -22.04
C LYS A 221 1.93 -4.39 -23.04
N GLY A 222 0.70 -4.81 -22.77
CA GLY A 222 -0.40 -4.83 -23.73
C GLY A 222 -1.28 -3.59 -23.77
N TYR A 223 -1.46 -2.89 -22.65
CA TYR A 223 -2.39 -1.76 -22.60
C TYR A 223 -2.03 -0.55 -23.46
N PRO A 224 -0.76 -0.28 -23.80
CA PRO A 224 -0.42 0.80 -24.73
C PRO A 224 -0.70 0.48 -26.20
N ILE A 225 -0.99 -0.75 -26.55
CA ILE A 225 -1.30 -1.23 -27.90
C ILE A 225 -2.81 -1.27 -28.09
#